data_43df89b0ef55edc0bf62225438c8356d
#
_entry.id   43df89b0ef55edc0bf62225438c8356d
#
_cell.length_a   1.000
_cell.length_b   1.000
_cell.length_c   1.000
_cell.angle_alpha   90.00
_cell.angle_beta   90.00
_cell.angle_gamma   90.00
#
_symmetry.space_group_name_H-M   'P 1'
#
loop_
_entity.id
_entity.type
_entity.pdbx_description
1 polymer ?
#
loop_
_entity_poly.entity_id
_entity_poly.type
_entity_poly.pdbx_seq_one_letter_code
_entity_poly.pdbx_strand_id
1 'polypeptide(L)'
;MDLLKQLYCIHSPFYREGPMICFIREYIRQHVPEAEVQMDSWGNLYIKKSLPFGGRSEWAGYPTLVCHLDQVQELHSEDFEVRQDGDRLYGWSEKNQQREGLGADDKNGIYICLRCLEECPCIKVFMAVGEEKGCIGSNRADMSFFSDSLYVLEPDCKGGQEVHINLKGVSCASDEFIKAMQLEANDYTLTDGKGSDIFALTLNGIDVSCANIPAGYHNPHKDDEYTVITELEHTLSFIRHFITTEHHRFPHIFKTYTQQMVEKEYKQ
;
A
#
# COMPACT_ATOMS: atom_id res chain seq x y z
N MET A 1 -6.07 16.56 -3.47
CA MET A 1 -7.09 15.99 -4.39
C MET A 1 -6.67 16.01 -5.86
N ASP A 2 -5.95 17.02 -6.35
CA ASP A 2 -5.53 17.06 -7.77
C ASP A 2 -4.62 15.89 -8.16
N LEU A 3 -3.68 15.52 -7.30
CA LEU A 3 -2.83 14.33 -7.51
C LEU A 3 -3.68 13.05 -7.67
N LEU A 4 -4.66 12.84 -6.78
CA LEU A 4 -5.51 11.64 -6.83
C LEU A 4 -6.29 11.56 -8.14
N LYS A 5 -6.88 12.68 -8.59
CA LYS A 5 -7.60 12.75 -9.88
C LYS A 5 -6.66 12.50 -11.07
N GLN A 6 -5.40 12.97 -11.01
CA GLN A 6 -4.40 12.66 -12.04
C GLN A 6 -4.08 11.16 -12.07
N LEU A 7 -3.90 10.52 -10.90
CA LEU A 7 -3.66 9.08 -10.81
C LEU A 7 -4.81 8.28 -11.44
N TYR A 8 -6.07 8.65 -11.17
CA TYR A 8 -7.22 7.97 -11.77
C TYR A 8 -7.28 8.08 -13.31
N CYS A 9 -6.80 9.19 -13.86
CA CYS A 9 -6.73 9.37 -15.31
C CYS A 9 -5.59 8.58 -15.99
N ILE A 10 -4.68 7.96 -15.23
CA ILE A 10 -3.64 7.11 -15.79
C ILE A 10 -4.14 5.67 -15.81
N HIS A 11 -4.41 5.17 -16.98
CA HIS A 11 -4.84 3.80 -17.18
C HIS A 11 -3.63 2.86 -17.10
N SER A 12 -3.63 1.93 -16.13
CA SER A 12 -2.50 1.04 -15.82
C SER A 12 -2.94 -0.42 -15.61
N PRO A 13 -3.57 -1.07 -16.62
CA PRO A 13 -3.93 -2.47 -16.47
C PRO A 13 -2.68 -3.35 -16.42
N PHE A 14 -2.83 -4.53 -15.86
CA PHE A 14 -1.77 -5.54 -15.79
C PHE A 14 -0.99 -5.68 -17.13
N TYR A 15 0.34 -5.77 -17.04
CA TYR A 15 1.31 -5.68 -18.13
C TYR A 15 1.39 -4.33 -18.87
N ARG A 16 0.67 -3.32 -18.43
CA ARG A 16 0.70 -1.96 -19.02
C ARG A 16 0.87 -0.87 -17.97
N GLU A 17 1.55 -1.17 -16.86
CA GLU A 17 1.81 -0.23 -15.76
C GLU A 17 2.82 0.86 -16.13
N GLY A 18 3.48 0.74 -17.28
CA GLY A 18 4.49 1.69 -17.76
C GLY A 18 4.11 3.18 -17.64
N PRO A 19 2.91 3.62 -18.06
CA PRO A 19 2.47 5.00 -17.89
C PRO A 19 2.42 5.44 -16.42
N MET A 20 1.93 4.59 -15.51
CA MET A 20 1.89 4.86 -14.06
C MET A 20 3.31 4.94 -13.49
N ILE A 21 4.19 4.01 -13.83
CA ILE A 21 5.60 4.00 -13.44
C ILE A 21 6.29 5.31 -13.88
N CYS A 22 6.07 5.73 -15.13
CA CYS A 22 6.65 6.97 -15.66
C CYS A 22 6.14 8.19 -14.89
N PHE A 23 4.84 8.26 -14.63
CA PHE A 23 4.24 9.35 -13.87
C PHE A 23 4.82 9.42 -12.45
N ILE A 24 4.86 8.31 -11.71
CA ILE A 24 5.36 8.25 -10.33
C ILE A 24 6.83 8.69 -10.28
N ARG A 25 7.67 8.19 -11.17
CA ARG A 25 9.09 8.56 -11.21
C ARG A 25 9.29 10.06 -11.47
N GLU A 26 8.51 10.62 -12.40
CA GLU A 26 8.56 12.05 -12.70
C GLU A 26 8.00 12.89 -11.53
N TYR A 27 6.91 12.43 -10.91
CA TYR A 27 6.35 13.07 -9.73
C TYR A 27 7.37 13.14 -8.57
N ILE A 28 8.02 12.02 -8.26
CA ILE A 28 9.05 11.98 -7.21
C ILE A 28 10.21 12.89 -7.56
N ARG A 29 10.68 12.87 -8.80
CA ARG A 29 11.77 13.75 -9.24
C ARG A 29 11.45 15.24 -9.04
N GLN A 30 10.18 15.64 -9.19
CA GLN A 30 9.75 17.03 -9.06
C GLN A 30 9.45 17.44 -7.62
N HIS A 31 8.84 16.56 -6.82
CA HIS A 31 8.29 16.91 -5.51
C HIS A 31 9.09 16.32 -4.33
N VAL A 32 9.87 15.27 -4.57
CA VAL A 32 10.66 14.57 -3.54
C VAL A 32 12.06 14.24 -4.09
N PRO A 33 12.81 15.23 -4.58
CA PRO A 33 14.09 15.01 -5.29
C PRO A 33 15.16 14.34 -4.43
N GLU A 34 15.01 14.34 -3.11
CA GLU A 34 15.88 13.65 -2.15
C GLU A 34 15.60 12.14 -2.02
N ALA A 35 14.52 11.63 -2.60
CA ALA A 35 14.23 10.22 -2.58
C ALA A 35 15.00 9.46 -3.67
N GLU A 36 15.59 8.34 -3.28
CA GLU A 36 16.22 7.39 -4.20
C GLU A 36 15.16 6.47 -4.78
N VAL A 37 15.13 6.32 -6.11
CA VAL A 37 14.18 5.46 -6.82
C VAL A 37 14.92 4.43 -7.64
N GLN A 38 14.70 3.16 -7.33
CA GLN A 38 15.22 2.02 -8.10
C GLN A 38 14.05 1.25 -8.71
N MET A 39 14.28 0.61 -9.84
CA MET A 39 13.31 -0.24 -10.52
C MET A 39 13.98 -1.57 -10.87
N ASP A 40 13.32 -2.68 -10.58
CA ASP A 40 13.81 -3.99 -10.98
C ASP A 40 13.39 -4.36 -12.43
N SER A 41 13.81 -5.54 -12.87
CA SER A 41 13.51 -6.03 -14.21
C SER A 41 12.03 -6.42 -14.42
N TRP A 42 11.25 -6.50 -13.35
CA TRP A 42 9.81 -6.77 -13.39
C TRP A 42 8.99 -5.49 -13.51
N GLY A 43 9.58 -4.34 -13.14
CA GLY A 43 8.92 -3.04 -13.09
C GLY A 43 8.51 -2.59 -11.68
N ASN A 44 8.83 -3.38 -10.65
CA ASN A 44 8.62 -2.94 -9.28
C ASN A 44 9.47 -1.70 -8.97
N LEU A 45 8.91 -0.77 -8.21
CA LEU A 45 9.63 0.41 -7.74
C LEU A 45 10.00 0.25 -6.28
N TYR A 46 11.27 0.55 -5.98
CA TYR A 46 11.86 0.60 -4.64
C TYR A 46 12.28 2.04 -4.36
N ILE A 47 11.62 2.68 -3.42
CA ILE A 47 11.80 4.10 -3.13
C ILE A 47 12.25 4.25 -1.68
N LYS A 48 13.31 5.04 -1.47
CA LYS A 48 13.85 5.30 -0.14
C LYS A 48 14.11 6.79 0.03
N LYS A 49 13.59 7.36 1.12
CA LYS A 49 13.87 8.72 1.58
C LYS A 49 14.49 8.66 2.96
N SER A 50 15.61 9.37 3.16
CA SER A 50 16.34 9.39 4.43
C SER A 50 16.93 10.77 4.68
N LEU A 51 16.16 11.62 5.35
CA LEU A 51 16.59 12.95 5.75
C LEU A 51 16.89 13.00 7.25
N PRO A 52 17.86 13.80 7.70
CA PRO A 52 18.07 14.06 9.13
C PRO A 52 16.81 14.66 9.76
N PHE A 53 16.39 14.14 10.92
CA PHE A 53 15.23 14.64 11.63
C PHE A 53 15.42 14.51 13.15
N GLY A 54 14.98 15.51 13.91
CA GLY A 54 15.00 15.47 15.36
C GLY A 54 16.39 15.33 15.97
N GLY A 55 17.44 15.84 15.29
CA GLY A 55 18.84 15.72 15.74
C GLY A 55 19.49 14.38 15.43
N ARG A 56 18.79 13.46 14.71
CA ARG A 56 19.32 12.19 14.21
C ARG A 56 19.86 12.39 12.80
N SER A 57 21.08 11.96 12.55
CA SER A 57 21.69 11.92 11.21
C SER A 57 21.52 10.58 10.53
N GLU A 58 21.20 9.52 11.29
CA GLU A 58 21.03 8.15 10.82
C GLU A 58 19.78 7.52 11.44
N TRP A 59 19.11 6.69 10.68
CA TRP A 59 17.92 5.94 11.08
C TRP A 59 18.29 4.47 11.30
N ALA A 60 17.86 3.91 12.44
CA ALA A 60 18.07 2.49 12.74
C ALA A 60 17.20 1.56 11.88
N GLY A 61 16.19 2.12 11.21
CA GLY A 61 15.27 1.40 10.32
C GLY A 61 14.24 2.35 9.73
N TYR A 62 13.40 1.84 8.85
CA TYR A 62 12.45 2.61 8.05
C TYR A 62 11.02 2.07 8.20
N PRO A 63 10.03 2.92 8.54
CA PRO A 63 8.66 2.63 8.18
C PRO A 63 8.57 2.33 6.69
N THR A 64 7.86 1.28 6.32
CA THR A 64 7.76 0.87 4.92
C THR A 64 6.30 0.81 4.50
N LEU A 65 5.97 1.43 3.36
CA LEU A 65 4.65 1.33 2.73
C LEU A 65 4.73 0.43 1.50
N VAL A 66 3.63 -0.25 1.21
CA VAL A 66 3.45 -1.09 0.02
C VAL A 66 2.17 -0.69 -0.67
N CYS A 67 2.16 -0.64 -1.99
CA CYS A 67 0.97 -0.50 -2.83
C CYS A 67 1.22 -1.14 -4.19
N HIS A 68 0.17 -1.34 -5.00
CA HIS A 68 0.35 -1.88 -6.34
C HIS A 68 0.04 -0.88 -7.46
N LEU A 69 0.60 -1.15 -8.65
CA LEU A 69 0.62 -0.24 -9.80
C LEU A 69 -0.43 -0.57 -10.84
N ASP A 70 -0.91 -1.81 -10.84
CA ASP A 70 -1.88 -2.29 -11.81
C ASP A 70 -3.33 -2.07 -11.34
N GLN A 71 -4.27 -2.19 -12.26
CA GLN A 71 -5.71 -2.15 -12.04
C GLN A 71 -6.40 -3.25 -12.84
N VAL A 72 -7.57 -3.68 -12.41
CA VAL A 72 -8.36 -4.71 -13.10
C VAL A 72 -8.99 -4.20 -14.39
N GLN A 73 -9.44 -2.94 -14.43
CA GLN A 73 -10.12 -2.39 -15.61
C GLN A 73 -9.19 -2.37 -16.81
N GLU A 74 -9.50 -3.14 -17.84
CA GLU A 74 -8.68 -3.26 -19.05
C GLU A 74 -8.78 -2.06 -19.99
N LEU A 75 -9.90 -1.35 -19.95
CA LEU A 75 -10.19 -0.22 -20.83
C LEU A 75 -10.85 0.92 -20.05
N HIS A 76 -10.41 2.14 -20.36
CA HIS A 76 -11.16 3.37 -20.09
C HIS A 76 -11.58 3.98 -21.42
N SER A 77 -12.72 4.67 -21.43
CA SER A 77 -13.15 5.45 -22.61
C SER A 77 -12.18 6.61 -22.83
N GLU A 78 -12.06 7.07 -24.10
CA GLU A 78 -11.22 8.22 -24.46
C GLU A 78 -11.63 9.51 -23.73
N ASP A 79 -12.90 9.61 -23.33
CA ASP A 79 -13.49 10.72 -22.60
C ASP A 79 -13.68 10.41 -21.11
N PHE A 80 -12.95 9.41 -20.58
CA PHE A 80 -12.96 9.12 -19.15
C PHE A 80 -12.64 10.37 -18.33
N GLU A 81 -13.49 10.66 -17.38
CA GLU A 81 -13.29 11.76 -16.43
C GLU A 81 -13.64 11.36 -15.00
N VAL A 82 -13.01 12.02 -14.04
CA VAL A 82 -13.30 11.83 -12.62
C VAL A 82 -14.31 12.86 -12.16
N ARG A 83 -15.49 12.39 -11.74
CA ARG A 83 -16.56 13.21 -11.16
C ARG A 83 -16.58 13.12 -9.65
N GLN A 84 -17.14 14.15 -9.05
CA GLN A 84 -17.33 14.22 -7.60
C GLN A 84 -18.80 14.48 -7.29
N ASP A 85 -19.35 13.68 -6.37
CA ASP A 85 -20.67 13.87 -5.79
C ASP A 85 -20.56 13.83 -4.27
N GLY A 86 -20.67 15.00 -3.64
CA GLY A 86 -20.42 15.13 -2.20
C GLY A 86 -19.03 14.64 -1.81
N ASP A 87 -18.99 13.61 -0.99
CA ASP A 87 -17.77 12.97 -0.49
C ASP A 87 -17.24 11.82 -1.37
N ARG A 88 -17.83 11.62 -2.55
CA ARG A 88 -17.48 10.49 -3.43
C ARG A 88 -16.83 10.96 -4.72
N LEU A 89 -15.74 10.27 -5.10
CA LEU A 89 -15.15 10.34 -6.43
C LEU A 89 -15.51 9.08 -7.20
N TYR A 90 -15.84 9.22 -8.49
CA TYR A 90 -16.16 8.11 -9.38
C TYR A 90 -15.78 8.42 -10.83
N GLY A 91 -15.55 7.38 -11.60
CA GLY A 91 -15.29 7.49 -13.04
C GLY A 91 -16.56 7.62 -13.86
N TRP A 92 -16.49 8.35 -14.96
CA TRP A 92 -17.62 8.60 -15.86
C TRP A 92 -17.15 8.72 -17.30
N SER A 93 -17.96 8.24 -18.24
CA SER A 93 -17.85 8.55 -19.66
C SER A 93 -19.11 9.30 -20.12
N GLU A 94 -18.94 10.52 -20.55
CA GLU A 94 -20.05 11.31 -21.08
C GLU A 94 -20.58 10.73 -22.41
N LYS A 95 -19.69 10.26 -23.27
CA LYS A 95 -20.04 9.66 -24.54
C LYS A 95 -20.88 8.38 -24.39
N ASN A 96 -20.54 7.57 -23.40
CA ASN A 96 -21.23 6.31 -23.14
C ASN A 96 -22.37 6.45 -22.12
N GLN A 97 -22.49 7.62 -21.46
CA GLN A 97 -23.49 7.91 -20.42
C GLN A 97 -23.50 6.85 -19.31
N GLN A 98 -22.29 6.44 -18.86
CA GLN A 98 -22.15 5.39 -17.87
C GLN A 98 -20.98 5.64 -16.93
N ARG A 99 -21.00 4.98 -15.78
CA ARG A 99 -19.87 4.92 -14.85
C ARG A 99 -18.81 3.99 -15.42
N GLU A 100 -17.55 4.31 -15.10
CA GLU A 100 -16.39 3.48 -15.38
C GLU A 100 -15.55 3.37 -14.09
N GLY A 101 -14.98 2.18 -13.84
CA GLY A 101 -14.17 1.97 -12.66
C GLY A 101 -12.95 2.89 -12.63
N LEU A 102 -12.63 3.41 -11.45
CA LEU A 102 -11.50 4.33 -11.25
C LEU A 102 -10.14 3.62 -11.31
N GLY A 103 -10.10 2.32 -10.95
CA GLY A 103 -8.88 1.66 -10.51
C GLY A 103 -8.41 2.28 -9.20
N ALA A 104 -9.34 2.60 -8.29
CA ALA A 104 -9.04 3.15 -6.97
C ALA A 104 -8.32 2.12 -6.10
N ASP A 105 -8.56 0.87 -6.35
CA ASP A 105 -7.77 -0.29 -6.06
C ASP A 105 -6.64 -0.39 -7.11
N ASP A 106 -5.35 -0.02 -6.88
CA ASP A 106 -4.84 0.59 -5.65
C ASP A 106 -4.24 2.00 -5.88
N LYS A 107 -4.85 2.83 -6.74
CA LYS A 107 -4.41 4.22 -6.92
C LYS A 107 -4.59 5.06 -5.66
N ASN A 108 -5.47 4.65 -4.75
CA ASN A 108 -5.62 5.25 -3.43
C ASN A 108 -4.37 4.98 -2.58
N GLY A 109 -3.86 3.77 -2.59
CA GLY A 109 -2.61 3.42 -1.92
C GLY A 109 -1.41 4.14 -2.54
N ILE A 110 -1.35 4.25 -3.87
CA ILE A 110 -0.32 5.08 -4.54
C ILE A 110 -0.39 6.52 -4.05
N TYR A 111 -1.59 7.11 -3.97
CA TYR A 111 -1.79 8.48 -3.46
C TYR A 111 -1.26 8.61 -2.03
N ILE A 112 -1.65 7.72 -1.12
CA ILE A 112 -1.20 7.71 0.27
C ILE A 112 0.33 7.59 0.34
N CYS A 113 0.92 6.67 -0.41
CA CYS A 113 2.36 6.47 -0.46
C CYS A 113 3.11 7.74 -0.92
N LEU A 114 2.65 8.39 -1.98
CA LEU A 114 3.27 9.62 -2.48
C LEU A 114 3.12 10.78 -1.49
N ARG A 115 1.96 10.94 -0.83
CA ARG A 115 1.77 11.95 0.20
C ARG A 115 2.68 11.72 1.42
N CYS A 116 2.84 10.46 1.85
CA CYS A 116 3.77 10.13 2.92
C CYS A 116 5.23 10.37 2.51
N LEU A 117 5.60 10.08 1.27
CA LEU A 117 6.94 10.40 0.76
C LEU A 117 7.24 11.90 0.78
N GLU A 118 6.28 12.76 0.45
CA GLU A 118 6.48 14.22 0.52
C GLU A 118 6.73 14.69 1.96
N GLU A 119 6.00 14.18 2.92
CA GLU A 119 5.89 14.75 4.26
C GLU A 119 6.78 14.07 5.30
N CYS A 120 7.04 12.76 5.16
CA CYS A 120 7.85 12.01 6.12
C CYS A 120 9.34 12.12 5.79
N PRO A 121 10.20 12.43 6.77
CA PRO A 121 11.65 12.57 6.53
C PRO A 121 12.36 11.23 6.29
N CYS A 122 11.79 10.14 6.80
CA CYS A 122 12.38 8.81 6.74
C CYS A 122 11.29 7.79 6.42
N ILE A 123 11.36 7.17 5.25
CA ILE A 123 10.36 6.22 4.77
C ILE A 123 10.90 5.40 3.61
N LYS A 124 10.44 4.17 3.48
CA LYS A 124 10.54 3.35 2.27
C LYS A 124 9.16 3.13 1.67
N VAL A 125 9.12 3.04 0.35
CA VAL A 125 7.91 2.64 -0.38
C VAL A 125 8.29 1.59 -1.42
N PHE A 126 7.56 0.49 -1.42
CA PHE A 126 7.62 -0.55 -2.45
C PHE A 126 6.31 -0.51 -3.23
N MET A 127 6.40 -0.38 -4.55
CA MET A 127 5.24 -0.40 -5.43
C MET A 127 5.34 -1.58 -6.38
N ALA A 128 4.43 -2.53 -6.23
CA ALA A 128 4.44 -3.80 -6.95
C ALA A 128 3.71 -3.72 -8.28
N VAL A 129 4.13 -4.52 -9.25
CA VAL A 129 3.39 -4.77 -10.49
C VAL A 129 2.60 -6.07 -10.39
N GLY A 130 1.43 -6.13 -11.03
CA GLY A 130 0.67 -7.36 -11.21
C GLY A 130 0.16 -7.99 -9.91
N GLU A 131 -0.28 -7.19 -8.96
CA GLU A 131 -0.96 -7.67 -7.75
C GLU A 131 -2.22 -8.44 -8.12
N GLU A 132 -3.05 -7.86 -8.98
CA GLU A 132 -4.36 -8.36 -9.44
C GLU A 132 -4.29 -9.70 -10.19
N LYS A 133 -3.11 -10.13 -10.57
CA LYS A 133 -2.82 -11.42 -11.21
C LYS A 133 -2.03 -12.36 -10.29
N GLY A 134 -2.15 -12.16 -8.97
CA GLY A 134 -1.57 -13.02 -7.95
C GLY A 134 -0.23 -12.53 -7.42
N CYS A 135 -0.13 -11.25 -7.16
CA CYS A 135 1.01 -10.60 -6.50
C CYS A 135 2.35 -10.91 -7.20
N ILE A 136 2.36 -10.77 -8.56
CA ILE A 136 3.51 -11.19 -9.38
C ILE A 136 4.76 -10.44 -8.97
N GLY A 137 4.66 -9.13 -8.79
CA GLY A 137 5.78 -8.26 -8.41
C GLY A 137 6.31 -8.58 -7.03
N SER A 138 5.45 -8.63 -6.02
CA SER A 138 5.84 -8.88 -4.63
C SER A 138 6.35 -10.31 -4.40
N ASN A 139 5.86 -11.31 -5.16
CA ASN A 139 6.46 -12.65 -5.16
C ASN A 139 7.90 -12.70 -5.70
N ARG A 140 8.36 -11.64 -6.36
CA ARG A 140 9.70 -11.51 -6.96
C ARG A 140 10.48 -10.33 -6.40
N ALA A 141 9.98 -9.73 -5.34
CA ALA A 141 10.61 -8.58 -4.72
C ALA A 141 12.03 -8.92 -4.21
N ASP A 142 12.92 -7.95 -4.32
CA ASP A 142 14.21 -8.03 -3.64
C ASP A 142 13.99 -7.87 -2.12
N MET A 143 14.00 -8.98 -1.42
CA MET A 143 13.76 -9.02 0.02
C MET A 143 14.83 -8.28 0.83
N SER A 144 16.02 -8.01 0.26
CA SER A 144 17.04 -7.21 0.91
C SER A 144 16.59 -5.75 1.15
N PHE A 145 15.67 -5.24 0.32
CA PHE A 145 15.07 -3.93 0.51
C PHE A 145 14.33 -3.80 1.84
N PHE A 146 13.75 -4.89 2.34
CA PHE A 146 12.96 -4.89 3.57
C PHE A 146 13.78 -5.19 4.84
N SER A 147 15.07 -5.50 4.72
CA SER A 147 15.92 -5.96 5.84
C SER A 147 16.03 -4.97 7.01
N ASP A 148 15.94 -3.67 6.73
CA ASP A 148 15.95 -2.58 7.70
C ASP A 148 14.56 -1.91 7.88
N SER A 149 13.48 -2.59 7.46
CA SER A 149 12.12 -2.15 7.74
C SER A 149 11.79 -2.30 9.23
N LEU A 150 11.09 -1.33 9.78
CA LEU A 150 10.56 -1.37 11.15
C LEU A 150 9.25 -2.17 11.21
N TYR A 151 8.42 -1.94 10.23
CA TYR A 151 7.14 -2.58 9.94
C TYR A 151 6.71 -2.25 8.52
N VAL A 152 5.65 -2.89 8.04
CA VAL A 152 5.07 -2.63 6.71
C VAL A 152 3.59 -2.33 6.83
N LEU A 153 3.14 -1.25 6.17
CA LEU A 153 1.73 -0.91 6.00
C LEU A 153 1.40 -0.91 4.51
N GLU A 154 0.30 -1.55 4.15
CA GLU A 154 -0.22 -1.62 2.79
C GLU A 154 -1.62 -0.99 2.77
N PRO A 155 -1.80 0.24 2.28
CA PRO A 155 -3.12 0.84 2.14
C PRO A 155 -3.83 0.32 0.89
N ASP A 156 -4.25 -0.93 0.93
CA ASP A 156 -4.86 -1.69 -0.17
C ASP A 156 -6.02 -2.56 0.32
N CYS A 157 -6.89 -2.00 1.16
CA CYS A 157 -8.11 -2.67 1.57
C CYS A 157 -9.31 -1.76 1.28
N LYS A 158 -10.41 -2.36 0.85
CA LYS A 158 -11.66 -1.63 0.58
C LYS A 158 -12.26 -1.03 1.85
N GLY A 159 -13.02 0.05 1.69
CA GLY A 159 -13.73 0.71 2.79
C GLY A 159 -12.83 1.55 3.67
N GLY A 160 -13.32 1.94 4.83
CA GLY A 160 -12.65 2.87 5.73
C GLY A 160 -12.37 2.34 7.14
N GLN A 161 -12.70 1.07 7.46
CA GLN A 161 -12.66 0.61 8.86
C GLN A 161 -11.95 -0.71 9.12
N GLU A 162 -11.85 -1.60 8.13
CA GLU A 162 -11.32 -2.96 8.36
C GLU A 162 -9.83 -3.01 8.11
N VAL A 163 -9.04 -3.41 9.11
CA VAL A 163 -7.60 -3.67 9.00
C VAL A 163 -7.37 -5.16 9.00
N HIS A 164 -6.55 -5.64 8.08
CA HIS A 164 -6.26 -7.06 7.93
C HIS A 164 -4.80 -7.36 8.27
N ILE A 165 -4.59 -8.25 9.22
CA ILE A 165 -3.28 -8.81 9.59
C ILE A 165 -3.23 -10.32 9.46
N ASN A 166 -4.39 -10.96 9.27
CA ASN A 166 -4.52 -12.38 9.05
C ASN A 166 -5.05 -12.60 7.63
N LEU A 167 -4.18 -12.96 6.73
CA LEU A 167 -4.47 -13.09 5.30
C LEU A 167 -4.46 -14.55 4.89
N LYS A 168 -5.60 -15.08 4.40
CA LYS A 168 -5.74 -16.51 4.05
C LYS A 168 -5.27 -17.46 5.17
N GLY A 169 -5.47 -17.09 6.44
CA GLY A 169 -5.04 -17.88 7.60
C GLY A 169 -3.56 -17.77 7.94
N VAL A 170 -2.82 -16.86 7.30
CA VAL A 170 -1.44 -16.51 7.61
C VAL A 170 -1.43 -15.25 8.45
N SER A 171 -0.91 -15.32 9.68
CA SER A 171 -0.69 -14.13 10.50
C SER A 171 0.52 -13.37 9.95
N CYS A 172 0.32 -12.09 9.65
CA CYS A 172 1.34 -11.19 9.11
C CYS A 172 1.91 -10.23 10.16
N ALA A 173 1.41 -10.26 11.41
CA ALA A 173 1.79 -9.29 12.43
C ALA A 173 1.93 -9.92 13.81
N SER A 174 2.75 -9.28 14.66
CA SER A 174 2.87 -9.59 16.08
C SER A 174 1.81 -8.88 16.91
N ASP A 175 1.50 -9.42 18.10
CA ASP A 175 0.56 -8.80 19.05
C ASP A 175 1.04 -7.41 19.51
N GLU A 176 2.36 -7.21 19.61
CA GLU A 176 2.95 -5.91 19.97
C GLU A 176 2.66 -4.85 18.91
N PHE A 177 2.76 -5.22 17.63
CA PHE A 177 2.45 -4.32 16.53
C PHE A 177 0.97 -3.96 16.51
N ILE A 178 0.08 -4.94 16.66
CA ILE A 178 -1.37 -4.72 16.72
C ILE A 178 -1.71 -3.74 17.86
N LYS A 179 -1.11 -3.94 19.02
CA LYS A 179 -1.31 -3.05 20.18
C LYS A 179 -0.80 -1.64 19.91
N ALA A 180 0.36 -1.50 19.24
CA ALA A 180 0.94 -0.20 18.91
C ALA A 180 0.05 0.59 17.94
N MET A 181 -0.65 -0.08 17.02
CA MET A 181 -1.57 0.56 16.07
C MET A 181 -2.79 1.21 16.73
N GLN A 182 -3.17 0.83 17.96
CA GLN A 182 -4.32 1.39 18.68
C GLN A 182 -5.59 1.47 17.82
N LEU A 183 -5.90 0.39 17.11
CA LEU A 183 -6.92 0.36 16.04
C LEU A 183 -8.29 0.89 16.50
N GLU A 184 -8.81 0.45 17.64
CA GLU A 184 -10.11 0.90 18.16
C GLU A 184 -10.14 2.41 18.45
N ALA A 185 -9.03 2.98 18.95
CA ALA A 185 -8.91 4.41 19.23
C ALA A 185 -8.84 5.25 17.93
N ASN A 186 -8.55 4.62 16.81
CA ASN A 186 -8.49 5.21 15.49
C ASN A 186 -9.67 4.76 14.59
N ASP A 187 -10.77 4.32 15.18
CA ASP A 187 -11.99 3.88 14.48
C ASP A 187 -11.81 2.71 13.50
N TYR A 188 -10.78 1.86 13.74
CA TYR A 188 -10.53 0.66 12.96
C TYR A 188 -10.93 -0.62 13.69
N THR A 189 -11.32 -1.62 12.92
CA THR A 189 -11.66 -2.97 13.38
C THR A 189 -10.72 -3.98 12.73
N LEU A 190 -10.17 -4.89 13.54
CA LEU A 190 -9.34 -5.97 13.05
C LEU A 190 -10.20 -7.10 12.49
N THR A 191 -9.95 -7.48 11.24
CA THR A 191 -10.66 -8.56 10.55
C THR A 191 -9.72 -9.45 9.75
N ASP A 192 -10.18 -10.61 9.31
CA ASP A 192 -9.45 -11.49 8.40
C ASP A 192 -9.58 -10.99 6.97
N GLY A 193 -8.49 -11.04 6.21
CA GLY A 193 -8.43 -10.58 4.84
C GLY A 193 -8.14 -11.67 3.81
N LYS A 194 -8.13 -11.24 2.56
CA LYS A 194 -7.71 -12.03 1.41
C LYS A 194 -6.18 -11.91 1.22
N GLY A 195 -5.64 -12.48 0.15
CA GLY A 195 -4.24 -12.27 -0.22
C GLY A 195 -4.04 -10.86 -0.79
N SER A 196 -2.87 -10.31 -0.53
CA SER A 196 -2.37 -9.03 -1.06
C SER A 196 -0.85 -9.08 -1.15
N ASP A 197 -0.19 -7.97 -1.50
CA ASP A 197 1.27 -7.95 -1.61
C ASP A 197 1.96 -8.27 -0.29
N ILE A 198 1.47 -7.79 0.87
CA ILE A 198 2.06 -8.17 2.17
C ILE A 198 1.89 -9.66 2.51
N PHE A 199 0.85 -10.33 1.99
CA PHE A 199 0.75 -11.78 2.10
C PHE A 199 1.89 -12.48 1.34
N ALA A 200 2.17 -12.05 0.11
CA ALA A 200 3.28 -12.57 -0.68
C ALA A 200 4.64 -12.30 -0.01
N LEU A 201 4.87 -11.07 0.48
CA LEU A 201 6.08 -10.71 1.21
C LEU A 201 6.24 -11.54 2.49
N THR A 202 5.15 -11.80 3.22
CA THR A 202 5.17 -12.65 4.43
C THR A 202 5.59 -14.09 4.08
N LEU A 203 5.06 -14.65 3.00
CA LEU A 203 5.46 -16.00 2.56
C LEU A 203 6.91 -16.05 2.05
N ASN A 204 7.42 -14.94 1.50
CA ASN A 204 8.80 -14.79 1.04
C ASN A 204 9.80 -14.51 2.18
N GLY A 205 9.32 -14.47 3.42
CA GLY A 205 10.17 -14.41 4.61
C GLY A 205 10.53 -13.00 5.06
N ILE A 206 9.67 -12.01 4.83
CA ILE A 206 9.81 -10.73 5.53
C ILE A 206 9.80 -10.98 7.05
N ASP A 207 10.66 -10.30 7.79
CA ASP A 207 10.89 -10.58 9.21
C ASP A 207 10.35 -9.49 10.14
N VAL A 208 9.41 -8.67 9.62
CA VAL A 208 8.69 -7.64 10.37
C VAL A 208 7.18 -7.76 10.18
N SER A 209 6.44 -7.19 11.11
CA SER A 209 4.98 -7.14 11.08
C SER A 209 4.46 -6.32 9.91
N CYS A 210 3.39 -6.82 9.28
CA CYS A 210 2.70 -6.21 8.16
C CYS A 210 1.21 -6.07 8.46
N ALA A 211 0.57 -5.01 7.96
CA ALA A 211 -0.87 -4.83 8.01
C ALA A 211 -1.41 -4.24 6.71
N ASN A 212 -2.53 -4.77 6.21
CA ASN A 212 -3.29 -4.17 5.13
C ASN A 212 -4.37 -3.26 5.71
N ILE A 213 -4.38 -2.01 5.29
CA ILE A 213 -5.17 -0.90 5.85
C ILE A 213 -6.18 -0.42 4.82
N PRO A 214 -7.42 -0.07 5.20
CA PRO A 214 -8.41 0.40 4.24
C PRO A 214 -7.97 1.70 3.56
N ALA A 215 -8.22 1.82 2.27
CA ALA A 215 -7.81 2.95 1.45
C ALA A 215 -8.98 3.79 0.93
N GLY A 216 -10.18 3.63 1.49
CA GLY A 216 -11.35 4.46 1.19
C GLY A 216 -12.03 4.17 -0.14
N TYR A 217 -11.67 3.12 -0.86
CA TYR A 217 -12.35 2.72 -2.08
C TYR A 217 -13.44 1.68 -1.81
N HIS A 218 -14.47 1.66 -2.64
CA HIS A 218 -15.61 0.77 -2.55
C HIS A 218 -15.94 0.18 -3.91
N ASN A 219 -16.55 -1.01 -3.92
CA ASN A 219 -16.92 -1.76 -5.12
C ASN A 219 -15.72 -2.00 -6.06
N PRO A 220 -14.53 -2.46 -5.55
CA PRO A 220 -13.36 -2.69 -6.40
C PRO A 220 -13.70 -3.60 -7.57
N HIS A 221 -12.94 -3.45 -8.67
CA HIS A 221 -13.02 -4.28 -9.88
C HIS A 221 -14.33 -4.13 -10.66
N LYS A 222 -15.13 -3.08 -10.41
CA LYS A 222 -16.42 -2.85 -11.08
C LYS A 222 -16.49 -1.44 -11.66
N ASP A 223 -17.45 -1.24 -12.59
CA ASP A 223 -17.69 0.07 -13.17
C ASP A 223 -18.32 1.06 -12.17
N ASP A 224 -18.96 0.58 -11.12
CA ASP A 224 -19.53 1.39 -10.06
C ASP A 224 -18.57 1.65 -8.88
N GLU A 225 -17.29 1.36 -9.06
CA GLU A 225 -16.23 1.68 -8.11
C GLU A 225 -16.23 3.19 -7.78
N TYR A 226 -15.98 3.51 -6.51
CA TYR A 226 -15.85 4.88 -6.05
C TYR A 226 -14.93 4.99 -4.83
N THR A 227 -14.41 6.18 -4.61
CA THR A 227 -13.65 6.52 -3.39
C THR A 227 -14.45 7.45 -2.50
N VAL A 228 -14.44 7.20 -1.20
CA VAL A 228 -14.93 8.10 -0.16
C VAL A 228 -13.76 8.93 0.35
N ILE A 229 -13.82 10.24 0.11
CA ILE A 229 -12.70 11.15 0.37
C ILE A 229 -12.34 11.19 1.86
N THR A 230 -13.34 11.25 2.73
CA THR A 230 -13.11 11.30 4.19
C THR A 230 -12.46 10.03 4.71
N GLU A 231 -12.80 8.85 4.18
CA GLU A 231 -12.17 7.58 4.56
C GLU A 231 -10.70 7.53 4.09
N LEU A 232 -10.43 7.95 2.86
CA LEU A 232 -9.07 8.04 2.32
C LEU A 232 -8.18 8.98 3.14
N GLU A 233 -8.69 10.18 3.45
CA GLU A 233 -7.95 11.18 4.24
C GLU A 233 -7.76 10.74 5.70
N HIS A 234 -8.73 10.00 6.26
CA HIS A 234 -8.58 9.38 7.58
C HIS A 234 -7.42 8.39 7.59
N THR A 235 -7.35 7.51 6.61
CA THR A 235 -6.25 6.54 6.47
C THR A 235 -4.91 7.23 6.25
N LEU A 236 -4.84 8.23 5.39
CA LEU A 236 -3.62 9.02 5.20
C LEU A 236 -3.15 9.65 6.52
N SER A 237 -4.07 10.25 7.28
CA SER A 237 -3.76 10.86 8.57
C SER A 237 -3.28 9.84 9.58
N PHE A 238 -3.90 8.68 9.66
CA PHE A 238 -3.50 7.57 10.53
C PHE A 238 -2.08 7.08 10.19
N ILE A 239 -1.81 6.76 8.93
CA ILE A 239 -0.51 6.27 8.48
C ILE A 239 0.59 7.30 8.75
N ARG A 240 0.35 8.58 8.44
CA ARG A 240 1.32 9.66 8.72
C ARG A 240 1.60 9.81 10.21
N HIS A 241 0.58 9.77 11.04
CA HIS A 241 0.75 9.81 12.49
C HIS A 241 1.57 8.61 12.96
N PHE A 242 1.24 7.41 12.54
CA PHE A 242 1.93 6.19 12.92
C PHE A 242 3.41 6.21 12.48
N ILE A 243 3.71 6.60 11.24
CA ILE A 243 5.09 6.73 10.73
C ILE A 243 5.91 7.74 11.55
N THR A 244 5.30 8.85 11.97
CA THR A 244 6.02 9.93 12.67
C THR A 244 6.19 9.69 14.16
N THR A 245 5.38 8.82 14.76
CA THR A 245 5.40 8.55 16.21
C THR A 245 5.99 7.19 16.54
N GLU A 246 5.83 6.19 15.67
CA GLU A 246 6.26 4.83 15.96
C GLU A 246 7.58 4.51 15.23
N HIS A 247 8.64 4.31 16.00
CA HIS A 247 10.00 4.07 15.51
C HIS A 247 10.59 2.74 15.98
N HIS A 248 9.78 1.86 16.58
CA HIS A 248 10.21 0.53 16.97
C HIS A 248 10.14 -0.44 15.78
N ARG A 249 11.06 -1.38 15.78
CA ARG A 249 10.96 -2.52 14.90
C ARG A 249 10.07 -3.57 15.54
N PHE A 250 9.10 -4.08 14.77
CA PHE A 250 8.17 -5.13 15.20
C PHE A 250 8.51 -6.45 14.51
N PRO A 251 9.43 -7.25 15.05
CA PRO A 251 9.80 -8.52 14.42
C PRO A 251 8.59 -9.45 14.33
N HIS A 252 8.42 -10.06 13.18
CA HIS A 252 7.44 -11.11 12.95
C HIS A 252 7.93 -12.03 11.84
N ILE A 253 7.97 -13.33 12.10
CA ILE A 253 8.33 -14.33 11.10
C ILE A 253 7.20 -15.34 11.03
N PHE A 254 6.61 -15.44 9.86
CA PHE A 254 5.62 -16.49 9.60
C PHE A 254 6.28 -17.86 9.71
N LYS A 255 5.68 -18.74 10.52
CA LYS A 255 6.12 -20.12 10.69
C LYS A 255 5.09 -21.05 10.11
N THR A 256 5.52 -21.91 9.21
CA THR A 256 4.67 -22.99 8.71
C THR A 256 4.22 -23.92 9.85
N TYR A 257 3.12 -24.63 9.67
CA TYR A 257 2.62 -25.59 10.66
C TYR A 257 3.69 -26.57 11.12
N THR A 258 4.51 -27.09 10.20
CA THR A 258 5.62 -28.00 10.51
C THR A 258 6.66 -27.34 11.42
N GLN A 259 7.03 -26.10 11.15
CA GLN A 259 7.99 -25.37 12.01
C GLN A 259 7.42 -25.09 13.41
N GLN A 260 6.12 -24.79 13.51
CA GLN A 260 5.45 -24.60 14.79
C GLN A 260 5.39 -25.90 15.63
N MET A 261 5.17 -27.04 14.97
CA MET A 261 5.17 -28.33 15.65
C MET A 261 6.55 -28.71 16.18
N VAL A 262 7.60 -28.54 15.37
CA VAL A 262 8.98 -28.78 15.78
C VAL A 262 9.34 -27.93 17.01
N GLU A 263 9.03 -26.63 17.00
CA GLU A 263 9.33 -25.77 18.17
C GLU A 263 8.58 -26.15 19.44
N LYS A 264 7.37 -26.71 19.34
CA LYS A 264 6.62 -27.22 20.49
C LYS A 264 7.28 -28.48 21.08
N GLU A 265 7.79 -29.35 20.24
CA GLU A 265 8.48 -30.57 20.70
C GLU A 265 9.84 -30.28 21.39
N TYR A 266 10.55 -29.24 20.93
CA TYR A 266 11.84 -28.87 21.56
C TYR A 266 11.70 -28.01 22.84
N LYS A 267 10.50 -27.51 23.16
CA LYS A 267 10.24 -26.74 24.38
C LYS A 267 9.65 -27.57 25.53
N GLN A 268 9.41 -28.88 25.31
CA GLN A 268 9.04 -29.85 26.33
C GLN A 268 10.31 -30.64 26.81
#